data_8da2f7431f7cc5b2a572fdb99dc46b36
#
_entry.id   8da2f7431f7cc5b2a572fdb99dc46b36
#
_cell.length_a   1.000
_cell.length_b   1.000
_cell.length_c   1.000
_cell.angle_alpha   90.00
_cell.angle_beta   90.00
_cell.angle_gamma   90.00
#
_symmetry.space_group_name_H-M   'P 1'
#
loop_
_entity.id
_entity.type
_entity.pdbx_description
1 polymer ?
#
loop_
_entity_poly.entity_id
_entity_poly.type
_entity_poly.pdbx_seq_one_letter_code
_entity_poly.pdbx_strand_id
1 'polypeptide(L)'
;ALSSSSAASDVYKRQKVHLVPFGEYVPFEDVLRRFGIENIVSLPGGFSAAASRTPIILPSGKKLYSFICYEIIFPDEVPADIASSEAILNVTNDGWFGDTPGPYQHFQQARVRAVETGLPVIRAANTGISAIIDPLGGIEAGLDYGQKGIIDATLSSKAGDALSADARKTNFWLLFITMLIMALFSRYGLVSRKN
;
A
#
# COMPACT_ATOMS: atom_id res chain seq x y z
N ALA A 1 16.05 -17.22 -24.26
CA ALA A 1 15.44 -16.23 -25.15
C ALA A 1 13.93 -16.44 -25.16
N LEU A 2 13.19 -15.70 -24.33
CA LEU A 2 11.74 -15.61 -24.44
C LEU A 2 11.45 -14.51 -25.45
N SER A 3 11.34 -14.92 -26.71
CA SER A 3 10.90 -14.07 -27.79
C SER A 3 9.38 -13.88 -27.75
N SER A 4 8.98 -12.67 -28.09
CA SER A 4 7.63 -12.25 -28.45
C SER A 4 6.54 -12.44 -27.43
N SER A 5 6.54 -11.64 -26.35
CA SER A 5 5.29 -11.17 -25.84
C SER A 5 4.72 -10.15 -26.85
N SER A 6 3.48 -10.33 -27.28
CA SER A 6 2.82 -9.31 -28.11
C SER A 6 2.82 -7.99 -27.33
N ALA A 7 2.99 -6.86 -28.01
CA ALA A 7 3.00 -5.52 -27.40
C ALA A 7 1.79 -5.29 -26.46
N ALA A 8 0.68 -5.97 -26.67
CA ALA A 8 -0.51 -5.94 -25.81
C ALA A 8 -0.27 -6.58 -24.41
N SER A 9 0.59 -7.61 -24.28
CA SER A 9 0.86 -8.23 -22.98
C SER A 9 1.82 -7.42 -22.12
N ASP A 10 2.69 -6.61 -22.73
CA ASP A 10 3.65 -5.76 -22.03
C ASP A 10 3.01 -4.49 -21.47
N VAL A 11 1.90 -4.03 -22.02
CA VAL A 11 1.19 -2.81 -21.57
C VAL A 11 0.71 -2.94 -20.14
N TYR A 12 0.36 -4.15 -19.68
CA TYR A 12 -0.19 -4.41 -18.35
C TYR A 12 0.79 -5.09 -17.39
N LYS A 13 2.05 -5.26 -17.78
CA LYS A 13 3.07 -5.82 -16.90
C LYS A 13 3.53 -4.76 -15.90
N ARG A 14 3.45 -5.09 -14.61
CA ARG A 14 3.96 -4.28 -13.51
C ARG A 14 4.81 -5.12 -12.59
N GLN A 15 5.86 -4.54 -12.08
CA GLN A 15 6.78 -5.18 -11.16
C GLN A 15 6.72 -4.49 -9.80
N LYS A 16 6.95 -5.25 -8.76
CA LYS A 16 7.00 -4.80 -7.38
C LYS A 16 8.23 -3.91 -7.17
N VAL A 17 8.06 -2.79 -6.48
CA VAL A 17 9.14 -1.86 -6.14
C VAL A 17 9.64 -2.11 -4.73
N HIS A 18 8.71 -2.34 -3.78
CA HIS A 18 9.07 -2.62 -2.39
C HIS A 18 8.93 -4.12 -2.10
N LEU A 19 10.07 -4.78 -1.91
CA LEU A 19 10.12 -6.21 -1.60
C LEU A 19 9.94 -6.44 -0.10
N VAL A 20 9.35 -7.59 0.25
CA VAL A 20 9.14 -8.01 1.64
C VAL A 20 10.42 -8.60 2.19
N PRO A 21 11.01 -8.01 3.26
CA PRO A 21 12.17 -8.57 3.92
C PRO A 21 11.89 -9.98 4.44
N PHE A 22 12.86 -10.87 4.33
CA PHE A 22 12.81 -12.29 4.71
C PHE A 22 11.78 -13.15 3.95
N GLY A 23 10.89 -12.53 3.17
CA GLY A 23 9.95 -13.23 2.30
C GLY A 23 10.39 -13.25 0.84
N GLU A 24 10.87 -12.12 0.34
CA GLU A 24 11.23 -11.90 -1.06
C GLU A 24 12.71 -11.59 -1.25
N TYR A 25 13.39 -11.11 -0.22
CA TYR A 25 14.86 -10.95 -0.18
C TYR A 25 15.36 -11.10 1.26
N VAL A 26 16.66 -11.36 1.40
CA VAL A 26 17.33 -11.45 2.72
C VAL A 26 18.08 -10.16 2.98
N PRO A 27 17.63 -9.34 3.96
CA PRO A 27 18.43 -8.20 4.41
C PRO A 27 19.77 -8.65 4.94
N PHE A 28 20.84 -7.92 4.59
CA PHE A 28 22.20 -8.24 5.06
C PHE A 28 22.68 -9.65 4.71
N GLU A 29 22.29 -10.20 3.57
CA GLU A 29 22.59 -11.56 3.14
C GLU A 29 24.08 -11.92 3.28
N ASP A 30 24.98 -11.02 2.84
CA ASP A 30 26.42 -11.23 2.95
C ASP A 30 26.92 -11.38 4.40
N VAL A 31 26.30 -10.67 5.33
CA VAL A 31 26.63 -10.76 6.75
C VAL A 31 26.12 -12.08 7.33
N LEU A 32 24.87 -12.44 7.04
CA LEU A 32 24.24 -13.67 7.51
C LEU A 32 24.97 -14.91 7.01
N ARG A 33 25.43 -14.92 5.76
CA ARG A 33 26.25 -16.00 5.17
C ARG A 33 27.58 -16.18 5.92
N ARG A 34 28.21 -15.10 6.40
CA ARG A 34 29.45 -15.19 7.20
C ARG A 34 29.23 -15.87 8.53
N PHE A 35 28.02 -15.84 9.07
CA PHE A 35 27.64 -16.56 10.30
C PHE A 35 27.04 -17.96 10.04
N GLY A 36 27.17 -18.47 8.79
CA GLY A 36 26.67 -19.80 8.44
C GLY A 36 25.16 -19.91 8.33
N ILE A 37 24.44 -18.77 8.26
CA ILE A 37 23.00 -18.74 8.10
C ILE A 37 22.71 -18.71 6.58
N GLU A 38 22.47 -19.88 6.03
CA GLU A 38 22.11 -20.08 4.63
C GLU A 38 20.64 -20.49 4.52
N ASN A 39 19.98 -20.15 3.41
CA ASN A 39 18.62 -20.60 3.09
C ASN A 39 17.49 -20.09 3.99
N ILE A 40 17.52 -18.84 4.42
CA ILE A 40 16.38 -18.20 5.14
C ILE A 40 15.19 -18.00 4.19
N VAL A 41 15.43 -17.78 2.89
CA VAL A 41 14.41 -17.62 1.86
C VAL A 41 14.43 -18.83 0.95
N SER A 42 13.26 -19.40 0.69
CA SER A 42 13.10 -20.62 -0.10
C SER A 42 13.45 -20.46 -1.59
N LEU A 43 13.77 -19.27 -2.05
CA LEU A 43 14.10 -18.95 -3.43
C LEU A 43 15.57 -18.52 -3.54
N PRO A 44 16.44 -19.33 -4.22
CA PRO A 44 17.82 -18.93 -4.47
C PRO A 44 17.86 -17.63 -5.30
N GLY A 45 18.53 -16.60 -4.78
CA GLY A 45 18.71 -15.31 -5.46
C GLY A 45 17.62 -14.26 -5.22
N GLY A 46 16.54 -14.58 -4.48
CA GLY A 46 15.47 -13.63 -4.16
C GLY A 46 14.76 -13.04 -5.40
N PHE A 47 13.91 -12.05 -5.16
CA PHE A 47 13.28 -11.25 -6.22
C PHE A 47 14.05 -9.96 -6.45
N SER A 48 13.98 -9.44 -7.68
CA SER A 48 14.54 -8.12 -8.02
C SER A 48 13.44 -7.07 -8.00
N ALA A 49 13.65 -5.99 -7.24
CA ALA A 49 12.75 -4.85 -7.23
C ALA A 49 12.83 -4.07 -8.55
N ALA A 50 11.70 -3.49 -8.96
CA ALA A 50 11.70 -2.52 -10.04
C ALA A 50 12.29 -1.18 -9.56
N ALA A 51 12.91 -0.44 -10.47
CA ALA A 51 13.49 0.87 -10.15
C ALA A 51 12.44 1.94 -9.86
N SER A 52 11.24 1.81 -10.44
CA SER A 52 10.15 2.77 -10.26
C SER A 52 8.80 2.11 -10.50
N ARG A 53 7.76 2.74 -9.95
CA ARG A 53 6.37 2.35 -10.13
C ARG A 53 5.71 3.28 -11.14
N THR A 54 5.08 2.71 -12.16
CA THR A 54 4.38 3.46 -13.20
C THR A 54 2.89 3.10 -13.21
N PRO A 55 1.98 4.07 -13.42
CA PRO A 55 0.56 3.79 -13.54
C PRO A 55 0.24 2.85 -14.71
N ILE A 56 -0.86 2.12 -14.60
CA ILE A 56 -1.46 1.39 -15.71
C ILE A 56 -2.36 2.36 -16.46
N ILE A 57 -2.13 2.52 -17.76
CA ILE A 57 -2.97 3.36 -18.61
C ILE A 57 -3.96 2.44 -19.32
N LEU A 58 -5.25 2.61 -19.03
CA LEU A 58 -6.33 1.88 -19.66
C LEU A 58 -6.53 2.37 -21.11
N PRO A 59 -7.17 1.57 -21.98
CA PRO A 59 -7.50 2.02 -23.35
C PRO A 59 -8.35 3.29 -23.42
N SER A 60 -9.10 3.59 -22.35
CA SER A 60 -9.86 4.82 -22.17
C SER A 60 -9.00 6.06 -21.84
N GLY A 61 -7.68 5.90 -21.68
CA GLY A 61 -6.78 6.95 -21.20
C GLY A 61 -6.78 7.14 -19.69
N LYS A 62 -7.67 6.48 -18.97
CA LYS A 62 -7.72 6.53 -17.50
C LYS A 62 -6.52 5.79 -16.90
N LYS A 63 -6.02 6.29 -15.75
CA LYS A 63 -4.86 5.73 -15.06
C LYS A 63 -5.29 4.96 -13.82
N LEU A 64 -4.70 3.79 -13.61
CA LEU A 64 -4.78 3.05 -12.36
C LEU A 64 -3.40 3.00 -11.73
N TYR A 65 -3.32 3.29 -10.43
CA TYR A 65 -2.07 3.17 -9.69
C TYR A 65 -2.01 1.83 -8.99
N SER A 66 -0.98 1.01 -9.27
CA SER A 66 -0.92 -0.35 -8.76
C SER A 66 -0.01 -0.47 -7.55
N PHE A 67 -0.52 -1.10 -6.49
CA PHE A 67 0.26 -1.62 -5.36
C PHE A 67 0.18 -3.14 -5.37
N ILE A 68 1.33 -3.80 -5.40
CA ILE A 68 1.41 -5.25 -5.46
C ILE A 68 1.62 -5.79 -4.04
N CYS A 69 0.65 -6.59 -3.58
CA CYS A 69 0.67 -7.27 -2.29
C CYS A 69 0.86 -6.27 -1.13
N TYR A 70 1.90 -6.47 -0.31
CA TYR A 70 2.18 -5.72 0.91
C TYR A 70 2.56 -4.25 0.68
N GLU A 71 2.85 -3.84 -0.55
CA GLU A 71 3.18 -2.44 -0.88
C GLU A 71 2.11 -1.44 -0.44
N ILE A 72 0.84 -1.86 -0.39
CA ILE A 72 -0.27 -0.99 -0.02
C ILE A 72 -0.21 -0.50 1.43
N ILE A 73 0.56 -1.13 2.29
CA ILE A 73 0.67 -0.72 3.70
C ILE A 73 1.58 0.49 3.91
N PHE A 74 2.47 0.79 2.94
CA PHE A 74 3.47 1.84 3.09
C PHE A 74 2.92 3.19 2.63
N PRO A 75 2.66 4.15 3.54
CA PRO A 75 2.15 5.47 3.17
C PRO A 75 3.18 6.29 2.38
N ASP A 76 4.46 6.07 2.62
CA ASP A 76 5.55 6.78 1.93
C ASP A 76 5.75 6.32 0.47
N GLU A 77 5.16 5.18 0.10
CA GLU A 77 5.14 4.66 -1.28
C GLU A 77 4.05 5.30 -2.15
N VAL A 78 3.19 6.12 -1.55
CA VAL A 78 2.17 6.88 -2.27
C VAL A 78 2.82 8.07 -2.97
N PRO A 79 2.85 8.11 -4.31
CA PRO A 79 3.51 9.20 -5.01
C PRO A 79 2.70 10.50 -4.91
N ALA A 80 3.38 11.63 -5.10
CA ALA A 80 2.76 12.94 -5.04
C ALA A 80 1.67 13.15 -6.13
N ASP A 81 1.83 12.49 -7.26
CA ASP A 81 0.91 12.58 -8.42
C ASP A 81 -0.19 11.51 -8.44
N ILE A 82 -0.37 10.76 -7.35
CA ILE A 82 -1.38 9.69 -7.28
C ILE A 82 -2.79 10.19 -7.60
N ALA A 83 -3.10 11.44 -7.26
CA ALA A 83 -4.38 12.09 -7.57
C ALA A 83 -4.68 12.16 -9.07
N SER A 84 -3.67 12.02 -9.93
CA SER A 84 -3.85 11.90 -11.38
C SER A 84 -4.46 10.56 -11.82
N SER A 85 -4.51 9.58 -10.92
CA SER A 85 -5.12 8.26 -11.16
C SER A 85 -6.62 8.28 -10.85
N GLU A 86 -7.35 7.35 -11.48
CA GLU A 86 -8.80 7.17 -11.24
C GLU A 86 -9.06 6.27 -10.03
N ALA A 87 -8.20 5.29 -9.83
CA ALA A 87 -8.30 4.33 -8.73
C ALA A 87 -6.93 3.72 -8.40
N ILE A 88 -6.85 3.11 -7.25
CA ILE A 88 -5.77 2.22 -6.85
C ILE A 88 -6.16 0.79 -7.21
N LEU A 89 -5.24 0.04 -7.81
CA LEU A 89 -5.35 -1.40 -8.02
C LEU A 89 -4.41 -2.11 -7.04
N ASN A 90 -4.96 -2.91 -6.14
CA ASN A 90 -4.18 -3.76 -5.24
C ASN A 90 -4.42 -5.24 -5.58
N VAL A 91 -3.39 -5.89 -6.08
CA VAL A 91 -3.38 -7.34 -6.32
C VAL A 91 -2.47 -8.01 -5.30
N THR A 92 -2.97 -9.03 -4.60
CA THR A 92 -2.24 -9.64 -3.49
C THR A 92 -2.47 -11.12 -3.35
N ASN A 93 -1.51 -11.81 -2.76
CA ASN A 93 -1.64 -13.18 -2.30
C ASN A 93 -1.63 -13.20 -0.77
N ASP A 94 -2.80 -13.14 -0.17
CA ASP A 94 -2.95 -13.17 1.29
C ASP A 94 -2.80 -14.59 1.87
N GLY A 95 -2.63 -15.61 1.03
CA GLY A 95 -2.34 -16.98 1.47
C GLY A 95 -1.05 -17.11 2.29
N TRP A 96 -0.13 -16.14 2.17
CA TRP A 96 1.08 -16.07 2.99
C TRP A 96 0.81 -15.89 4.49
N PHE A 97 -0.31 -15.28 4.84
CA PHE A 97 -0.68 -15.04 6.25
C PHE A 97 -1.26 -16.28 6.92
N GLY A 98 -1.64 -17.32 6.15
CA GLY A 98 -2.32 -18.50 6.69
C GLY A 98 -3.63 -18.12 7.41
N ASP A 99 -4.07 -19.02 8.30
CA ASP A 99 -5.28 -18.80 9.10
C ASP A 99 -4.98 -17.93 10.34
N THR A 100 -4.77 -16.65 10.10
CA THR A 100 -4.42 -15.64 11.11
C THR A 100 -5.23 -14.36 10.90
N PRO A 101 -5.18 -13.37 11.81
CA PRO A 101 -5.75 -12.04 11.57
C PRO A 101 -5.09 -11.24 10.44
N GLY A 102 -3.97 -11.72 9.89
CA GLY A 102 -3.17 -11.02 8.87
C GLY A 102 -3.96 -10.54 7.65
N PRO A 103 -4.78 -11.39 6.98
CA PRO A 103 -5.59 -10.96 5.84
C PRO A 103 -6.54 -9.81 6.16
N TYR A 104 -7.16 -9.82 7.34
CA TYR A 104 -8.06 -8.77 7.79
C TYR A 104 -7.32 -7.46 8.06
N GLN A 105 -6.15 -7.52 8.72
CA GLN A 105 -5.30 -6.36 8.96
C GLN A 105 -4.79 -5.76 7.65
N HIS A 106 -4.36 -6.61 6.72
CA HIS A 106 -3.90 -6.18 5.40
C HIS A 106 -5.03 -5.54 4.59
N PHE A 107 -6.24 -6.07 4.69
CA PHE A 107 -7.42 -5.46 4.09
C PHE A 107 -7.74 -4.08 4.69
N GLN A 108 -7.63 -3.91 6.01
CA GLN A 108 -7.81 -2.60 6.65
C GLN A 108 -6.79 -1.57 6.15
N GLN A 109 -5.55 -1.98 5.87
CA GLN A 109 -4.56 -1.08 5.27
C GLN A 109 -4.99 -0.59 3.87
N ALA A 110 -5.62 -1.45 3.06
CA ALA A 110 -6.18 -1.03 1.78
C ALA A 110 -7.29 0.01 1.94
N ARG A 111 -8.17 -0.15 2.95
CA ARG A 111 -9.20 0.83 3.28
C ARG A 111 -8.61 2.17 3.73
N VAL A 112 -7.61 2.12 4.61
CA VAL A 112 -6.88 3.33 5.04
C VAL A 112 -6.26 4.03 3.84
N ARG A 113 -5.71 3.29 2.89
CA ARG A 113 -5.11 3.86 1.67
C ARG A 113 -6.15 4.57 0.81
N ALA A 114 -7.36 4.02 0.69
CA ALA A 114 -8.46 4.71 -0.01
C ALA A 114 -8.75 6.08 0.63
N VAL A 115 -8.89 6.12 1.96
CA VAL A 115 -9.17 7.37 2.70
C VAL A 115 -8.03 8.38 2.57
N GLU A 116 -6.79 7.94 2.72
CA GLU A 116 -5.62 8.82 2.64
C GLU A 116 -5.41 9.45 1.25
N THR A 117 -5.76 8.70 0.22
CA THR A 117 -5.57 9.16 -1.17
C THR A 117 -6.80 9.81 -1.77
N GLY A 118 -7.97 9.63 -1.15
CA GLY A 118 -9.25 10.05 -1.72
C GLY A 118 -9.61 9.28 -3.00
N LEU A 119 -8.99 8.12 -3.24
CA LEU A 119 -9.22 7.30 -4.43
C LEU A 119 -9.91 5.99 -4.06
N PRO A 120 -10.83 5.49 -4.91
CA PRO A 120 -11.36 4.15 -4.73
C PRO A 120 -10.26 3.10 -4.92
N VAL A 121 -10.38 1.97 -4.22
CA VAL A 121 -9.45 0.86 -4.32
C VAL A 121 -10.14 -0.37 -4.89
N ILE A 122 -9.57 -0.91 -5.95
CA ILE A 122 -9.93 -2.20 -6.53
C ILE A 122 -8.95 -3.22 -5.95
N ARG A 123 -9.44 -4.11 -5.07
CA ARG A 123 -8.59 -5.12 -4.45
C ARG A 123 -8.99 -6.51 -4.91
N ALA A 124 -8.01 -7.25 -5.46
CA ALA A 124 -8.11 -8.67 -5.77
C ALA A 124 -7.11 -9.44 -4.91
N ALA A 125 -7.61 -10.29 -4.01
CA ALA A 125 -6.81 -11.05 -3.07
C ALA A 125 -6.98 -12.54 -3.29
N ASN A 126 -5.87 -13.27 -3.48
CA ASN A 126 -5.88 -14.72 -3.41
C ASN A 126 -6.03 -15.15 -1.94
N THR A 127 -7.04 -15.95 -1.65
CA THR A 127 -7.41 -16.43 -0.29
C THR A 127 -7.90 -15.32 0.66
N GLY A 128 -7.52 -14.07 0.45
CA GLY A 128 -7.92 -12.93 1.27
C GLY A 128 -9.27 -12.32 0.90
N ILE A 129 -9.52 -11.11 1.39
CA ILE A 129 -10.74 -10.33 1.13
C ILE A 129 -10.53 -9.53 -0.16
N SER A 130 -11.36 -9.79 -1.18
CA SER A 130 -11.42 -9.01 -2.41
C SER A 130 -12.56 -8.01 -2.33
N ALA A 131 -12.34 -6.75 -2.73
CA ALA A 131 -13.36 -5.73 -2.61
C ALA A 131 -13.14 -4.55 -3.56
N ILE A 132 -14.24 -3.86 -3.85
CA ILE A 132 -14.26 -2.48 -4.31
C ILE A 132 -14.49 -1.60 -3.08
N ILE A 133 -13.57 -0.70 -2.83
CA ILE A 133 -13.56 0.17 -1.65
C ILE A 133 -13.72 1.60 -2.13
N ASP A 134 -14.66 2.33 -1.57
CA ASP A 134 -14.90 3.73 -1.89
C ASP A 134 -13.79 4.64 -1.32
N PRO A 135 -13.68 5.91 -1.74
CA PRO A 135 -12.67 6.84 -1.25
C PRO A 135 -12.77 7.18 0.24
N LEU A 136 -13.87 6.85 0.91
CA LEU A 136 -14.06 7.03 2.34
C LEU A 136 -13.76 5.76 3.14
N GLY A 137 -13.28 4.70 2.47
CA GLY A 137 -12.95 3.41 3.07
C GLY A 137 -14.15 2.49 3.27
N GLY A 138 -15.34 2.83 2.75
CA GLY A 138 -16.52 1.96 2.71
C GLY A 138 -16.34 0.82 1.72
N ILE A 139 -16.99 -0.31 1.95
CA ILE A 139 -16.98 -1.46 1.04
C ILE A 139 -18.24 -1.36 0.18
N GLU A 140 -18.07 -1.13 -1.14
CA GLU A 140 -19.19 -1.07 -2.10
C GLU A 140 -19.63 -2.48 -2.52
N ALA A 141 -18.66 -3.36 -2.74
CA ALA A 141 -18.90 -4.76 -3.06
C ALA A 141 -17.68 -5.58 -2.65
N GLY A 142 -17.87 -6.83 -2.27
CA GLY A 142 -16.77 -7.66 -1.80
C GLY A 142 -17.06 -9.15 -1.81
N LEU A 143 -15.98 -9.93 -1.68
CA LEU A 143 -15.94 -11.35 -1.41
C LEU A 143 -15.18 -11.53 -0.10
N ASP A 144 -15.77 -12.26 0.82
CA ASP A 144 -15.18 -12.56 2.12
C ASP A 144 -13.94 -13.45 2.00
N TYR A 145 -13.21 -13.58 3.10
CA TYR A 145 -12.05 -14.44 3.22
C TYR A 145 -12.35 -15.87 2.72
N GLY A 146 -11.52 -16.37 1.83
CA GLY A 146 -11.66 -17.70 1.25
C GLY A 146 -12.76 -17.87 0.19
N GLN A 147 -13.56 -16.85 -0.07
CA GLN A 147 -14.57 -16.91 -1.12
C GLN A 147 -13.97 -16.73 -2.51
N LYS A 148 -14.55 -17.45 -3.47
CA LYS A 148 -14.22 -17.35 -4.90
C LYS A 148 -15.41 -16.78 -5.64
N GLY A 149 -15.18 -15.80 -6.51
CA GLY A 149 -16.26 -15.19 -7.28
C GLY A 149 -15.78 -14.07 -8.18
N ILE A 150 -16.75 -13.36 -8.74
CA ILE A 150 -16.56 -12.17 -9.55
C ILE A 150 -17.27 -11.03 -8.84
N ILE A 151 -16.64 -9.87 -8.79
CA ILE A 151 -17.25 -8.62 -8.34
C ILE A 151 -17.46 -7.76 -9.58
N ASP A 152 -18.71 -7.41 -9.87
CA ASP A 152 -19.06 -6.44 -10.90
C ASP A 152 -19.70 -5.22 -10.21
N ALA A 153 -19.00 -4.10 -10.29
CA ALA A 153 -19.43 -2.86 -9.64
C ALA A 153 -18.94 -1.62 -10.39
N THR A 154 -19.66 -0.53 -10.23
CA THR A 154 -19.22 0.77 -10.71
C THR A 154 -18.34 1.43 -9.65
N LEU A 155 -17.20 1.97 -10.07
CA LEU A 155 -16.32 2.69 -9.14
C LEU A 155 -16.92 4.03 -8.74
N SER A 156 -16.85 4.33 -7.45
CA SER A 156 -17.13 5.67 -6.92
C SER A 156 -16.20 6.72 -7.52
N SER A 157 -16.70 7.94 -7.60
CA SER A 157 -15.88 9.10 -7.94
C SER A 157 -14.88 9.40 -6.82
N LYS A 158 -13.74 9.98 -7.19
CA LYS A 158 -12.74 10.45 -6.22
C LYS A 158 -13.35 11.42 -5.20
N ALA A 159 -12.94 11.36 -3.94
CA ALA A 159 -13.44 12.22 -2.86
C ALA A 159 -12.81 13.64 -2.83
N GLY A 160 -12.13 14.05 -3.89
CA GLY A 160 -11.41 15.30 -3.97
C GLY A 160 -9.90 15.10 -4.06
N ASP A 161 -9.14 16.19 -3.90
CA ASP A 161 -7.68 16.12 -3.98
C ASP A 161 -7.12 15.42 -2.75
N ALA A 162 -6.37 14.35 -3.00
CA ALA A 162 -5.62 13.66 -1.96
C ALA A 162 -4.58 14.61 -1.35
N LEU A 163 -4.45 14.60 -0.02
CA LEU A 163 -3.32 15.26 0.63
C LEU A 163 -2.03 14.56 0.17
N SER A 164 -1.09 15.35 -0.36
CA SER A 164 0.24 14.83 -0.70
C SER A 164 0.92 14.25 0.54
N ALA A 165 1.85 13.29 0.35
CA ALA A 165 2.63 12.72 1.45
C ALA A 165 3.34 13.81 2.26
N ASP A 166 3.85 14.84 1.59
CA ASP A 166 4.52 15.97 2.23
C ASP A 166 3.55 16.84 3.04
N ALA A 167 2.34 17.08 2.53
CA ALA A 167 1.31 17.80 3.29
C ALA A 167 0.89 17.04 4.54
N ARG A 168 0.76 15.71 4.47
CA ARG A 168 0.45 14.88 5.65
C ARG A 168 1.56 14.95 6.69
N LYS A 169 2.82 14.81 6.29
CA LYS A 169 3.98 14.95 7.19
C LYS A 169 4.07 16.33 7.83
N THR A 170 3.87 17.38 7.04
CA THR A 170 3.86 18.77 7.51
C THR A 170 2.76 18.99 8.54
N ASN A 171 1.53 18.56 8.26
CA ASN A 171 0.40 18.69 9.18
C ASN A 171 0.62 17.91 10.48
N PHE A 172 1.21 16.71 10.40
CA PHE A 172 1.58 15.93 11.59
C PHE A 172 2.57 16.69 12.47
N TRP A 173 3.64 17.22 11.90
CA TRP A 173 4.66 17.95 12.66
C TRP A 173 4.13 19.27 13.22
N LEU A 174 3.28 19.99 12.50
CA LEU A 174 2.62 21.19 13.01
C LEU A 174 1.75 20.86 14.21
N LEU A 175 0.93 19.81 14.13
CA LEU A 175 0.10 19.36 15.24
C LEU A 175 0.96 18.94 16.44
N PHE A 176 1.99 18.14 16.21
CA PHE A 176 2.90 17.66 17.25
C PHE A 176 3.60 18.82 17.98
N ILE A 177 4.16 19.78 17.23
CA ILE A 177 4.82 20.96 17.80
C ILE A 177 3.82 21.80 18.59
N THR A 178 2.61 22.01 18.06
CA THR A 178 1.55 22.75 18.76
C THR A 178 1.20 22.09 20.08
N MET A 179 1.01 20.77 20.09
CA MET A 179 0.74 20.01 21.32
C MET A 179 1.91 20.11 22.31
N LEU A 180 3.14 20.03 21.84
CA LEU A 180 4.33 20.17 22.69
C LEU A 180 4.42 21.55 23.34
N ILE A 181 4.17 22.61 22.57
CA ILE A 181 4.13 23.98 23.05
C ILE A 181 3.04 24.16 24.12
N MET A 182 1.82 23.67 23.86
CA MET A 182 0.73 23.71 24.84
C MET A 182 1.09 22.97 26.14
N ALA A 183 1.72 21.81 26.03
CA ALA A 183 2.15 21.03 27.19
C ALA A 183 3.20 21.78 28.03
N LEU A 184 4.16 22.42 27.37
CA LEU A 184 5.18 23.25 28.03
C LEU A 184 4.55 24.47 28.73
N PHE A 185 3.67 25.20 28.06
CA PHE A 185 2.96 26.33 28.68
C PHE A 185 2.09 25.91 29.87
N SER A 186 1.39 24.79 29.77
CA SER A 186 0.62 24.23 30.88
C SER A 186 1.51 23.94 32.10
N ARG A 187 2.67 23.34 31.87
CA ARG A 187 3.65 23.05 32.94
C ARG A 187 4.21 24.32 33.59
N TYR A 188 4.58 25.31 32.79
CA TYR A 188 5.09 26.60 33.30
C TYR A 188 4.00 27.39 34.04
N GLY A 189 2.76 27.40 33.55
CA GLY A 189 1.64 28.05 34.22
C GLY A 189 1.27 27.42 35.59
N LEU A 190 1.48 26.12 35.75
CA LEU A 190 1.28 25.43 37.02
C LEU A 190 2.42 25.74 38.03
N VAL A 191 3.63 25.93 37.54
CA VAL A 191 4.80 26.29 38.39
C VAL A 191 4.67 27.74 38.88
N SER A 192 4.23 28.67 38.00
CA SER A 192 4.04 30.09 38.36
C SER A 192 2.91 30.33 39.36
N ARG A 193 1.95 29.41 39.53
CA ARG A 193 0.86 29.54 40.53
C ARG A 193 1.21 28.99 41.91
N LYS A 194 2.38 28.37 42.08
CA LYS A 194 2.86 27.78 43.35
C LYS A 194 3.89 28.64 44.09
N ASN A 195 4.28 29.78 43.51
CA ASN A 195 5.13 30.81 44.15
C ASN A 195 4.26 32.05 44.36
#